data_7c1a270b0473fe22f051647e2fb3ac9b
#
_entry.id   7c1a270b0473fe22f051647e2fb3ac9b
#
_cell.length_a   1.000
_cell.length_b   1.000
_cell.length_c   1.000
_cell.angle_alpha   90.00
_cell.angle_beta   90.00
_cell.angle_gamma   90.00
#
_symmetry.space_group_name_H-M   'P 1'
#
loop_
_entity.id
_entity.type
_entity.pdbx_description
1 polymer ?
#
loop_
_entity_poly.entity_id
_entity_poly.type
_entity_poly.pdbx_seq_one_letter_code
_entity_poly.pdbx_strand_id
1 'polypeptide(L)'
;MNNRVLIIGALGQLGGIFINALLKRGDFVLASDIHAPNPNSLGCDFIILDALNEKKINEIILKHNISQVYNFAAVLSAKGETDPMKTWEINMGAFLNVVKASLGTSVNCIFWPSSIAVFSEQSGLDLVRNEVPMFPTTMYGVTKLAGEKAMSYFNTKGLIDIRSIRFPGIVSSSEPGGGTTDYVVEMLNAAKQNMNYISPLREDTVLPMMHVEDAVSASLKLMDTEREKISISGAYNLGSFETSPKQWSEIIASLGYELKLEFNEDFRQSIADSWPKKIDDTLFRKDISWLPKFDAKSTAEDILRLI
;
A
#
# COMPACT_ATOMS: atom_id res chain seq x y z
N MET A 1 -5.96 13.64 -21.89
CA MET A 1 -7.00 14.30 -21.06
C MET A 1 -6.64 14.06 -19.63
N ASN A 2 -6.80 15.04 -18.74
CA ASN A 2 -6.55 14.85 -17.32
C ASN A 2 -7.64 13.94 -16.74
N ASN A 3 -7.25 12.97 -15.90
CA ASN A 3 -8.22 12.07 -15.27
C ASN A 3 -9.04 12.81 -14.21
N ARG A 4 -10.23 12.29 -13.92
CA ARG A 4 -11.05 12.69 -12.78
C ARG A 4 -11.01 11.57 -11.77
N VAL A 5 -10.25 11.78 -10.70
CA VAL A 5 -9.85 10.76 -9.75
C VAL A 5 -10.62 10.90 -8.44
N LEU A 6 -11.20 9.81 -7.97
CA LEU A 6 -11.70 9.67 -6.60
C LEU A 6 -10.70 8.86 -5.78
N ILE A 7 -10.25 9.42 -4.65
CA ILE A 7 -9.42 8.70 -3.67
C ILE A 7 -10.28 8.39 -2.45
N ILE A 8 -10.40 7.11 -2.10
CA ILE A 8 -11.10 6.62 -0.90
C ILE A 8 -10.06 6.15 0.11
N GLY A 9 -10.13 6.61 1.36
CA GLY A 9 -9.07 6.41 2.37
C GLY A 9 -7.92 7.42 2.20
N ALA A 10 -8.27 8.66 1.88
CA ALA A 10 -7.34 9.72 1.51
C ALA A 10 -6.48 10.23 2.67
N LEU A 11 -6.90 10.02 3.91
CA LEU A 11 -6.16 10.44 5.11
C LEU A 11 -5.23 9.35 5.65
N GLY A 12 -5.22 8.17 5.01
CA GLY A 12 -4.26 7.11 5.34
C GLY A 12 -2.85 7.40 4.82
N GLN A 13 -1.89 6.56 5.22
CA GLN A 13 -0.46 6.69 4.92
C GLN A 13 -0.14 6.93 3.43
N LEU A 14 -0.84 6.26 2.51
CA LEU A 14 -0.64 6.43 1.07
C LEU A 14 -1.48 7.58 0.48
N GLY A 15 -2.68 7.81 1.01
CA GLY A 15 -3.68 8.69 0.41
C GLY A 15 -3.18 10.10 0.15
N GLY A 16 -2.58 10.76 1.15
CA GLY A 16 -2.07 12.13 1.02
C GLY A 16 -0.95 12.28 -0.02
N ILE A 17 -0.09 11.26 -0.13
CA ILE A 17 1.02 11.27 -1.08
C ILE A 17 0.51 11.08 -2.51
N PHE A 18 -0.49 10.19 -2.68
CA PHE A 18 -1.17 10.03 -3.98
C PHE A 18 -1.91 11.30 -4.41
N ILE A 19 -2.57 12.02 -3.49
CA ILE A 19 -3.20 13.32 -3.79
C ILE A 19 -2.18 14.27 -4.40
N ASN A 20 -1.05 14.47 -3.72
CA ASN A 20 -0.01 15.38 -4.18
C ASN A 20 0.55 14.99 -5.56
N ALA A 21 0.77 13.70 -5.79
CA ALA A 21 1.30 13.21 -7.06
C ALA A 21 0.30 13.39 -8.22
N LEU A 22 -0.98 13.11 -7.98
CA LEU A 22 -2.05 13.29 -8.97
C LEU A 22 -2.30 14.76 -9.29
N LEU A 23 -2.29 15.63 -8.30
CA LEU A 23 -2.40 17.07 -8.49
C LEU A 23 -1.22 17.64 -9.30
N LYS A 24 0.02 17.20 -9.00
CA LYS A 24 1.21 17.56 -9.79
C LYS A 24 1.12 17.09 -11.24
N ARG A 25 0.45 15.96 -11.50
CA ARG A 25 0.17 15.45 -12.85
C ARG A 25 -0.91 16.26 -13.57
N GLY A 26 -1.65 17.09 -12.85
CA GLY A 26 -2.72 17.95 -13.39
C GLY A 26 -4.10 17.26 -13.43
N ASP A 27 -4.28 16.16 -12.71
CA ASP A 27 -5.59 15.50 -12.60
C ASP A 27 -6.54 16.30 -11.72
N PHE A 28 -7.86 16.17 -11.98
CA PHE A 28 -8.86 16.54 -11.00
C PHE A 28 -8.88 15.47 -9.90
N VAL A 29 -8.69 15.87 -8.65
CA VAL A 29 -8.68 14.98 -7.49
C VAL A 29 -9.82 15.33 -6.56
N LEU A 30 -10.65 14.34 -6.24
CA LEU A 30 -11.64 14.37 -5.17
C LEU A 30 -11.19 13.39 -4.09
N ALA A 31 -10.78 13.90 -2.94
CA ALA A 31 -10.35 13.09 -1.81
C ALA A 31 -11.55 12.70 -0.93
N SER A 32 -11.52 11.53 -0.33
CA SER A 32 -12.53 11.11 0.62
C SER A 32 -11.99 10.20 1.72
N ASP A 33 -12.57 10.34 2.92
CA ASP A 33 -12.29 9.51 4.08
C ASP A 33 -13.49 9.50 5.03
N ILE A 34 -13.51 8.59 6.01
CA ILE A 34 -14.53 8.57 7.06
C ILE A 34 -14.37 9.72 8.07
N HIS A 35 -13.17 10.27 8.16
CA HIS A 35 -12.84 11.42 9.02
C HIS A 35 -12.65 12.68 8.20
N ALA A 36 -12.86 13.83 8.82
CA ALA A 36 -12.57 15.12 8.20
C ALA A 36 -11.05 15.41 8.27
N PRO A 37 -10.44 15.97 7.21
CA PRO A 37 -9.05 16.40 7.25
C PRO A 37 -8.91 17.68 8.10
N ASN A 38 -7.67 18.00 8.44
CA ASN A 38 -7.37 19.36 8.94
C ASN A 38 -7.73 20.38 7.85
N PRO A 39 -8.30 21.54 8.20
CA PRO A 39 -8.65 22.56 7.22
C PRO A 39 -7.47 22.93 6.33
N ASN A 40 -7.71 22.97 5.01
CA ASN A 40 -6.72 23.35 3.97
C ASN A 40 -5.48 22.44 3.83
N SER A 41 -5.50 21.21 4.38
CA SER A 41 -4.32 20.34 4.37
C SER A 41 -4.11 19.58 3.05
N LEU A 42 -5.12 19.46 2.17
CA LEU A 42 -5.07 18.51 1.04
C LEU A 42 -4.86 19.14 -0.35
N GLY A 43 -5.10 20.45 -0.51
CA GLY A 43 -4.99 21.13 -1.82
C GLY A 43 -5.99 20.69 -2.89
N CYS A 44 -7.02 19.90 -2.53
CA CYS A 44 -8.09 19.44 -3.40
C CYS A 44 -9.43 19.39 -2.66
N ASP A 45 -10.53 19.17 -3.42
CA ASP A 45 -11.85 18.95 -2.85
C ASP A 45 -11.91 17.69 -1.99
N PHE A 46 -12.68 17.74 -0.90
CA PHE A 46 -12.82 16.64 0.04
C PHE A 46 -14.30 16.35 0.37
N ILE A 47 -14.62 15.06 0.50
CA ILE A 47 -15.96 14.59 0.90
C ILE A 47 -15.81 13.55 2.02
N ILE A 48 -16.57 13.67 3.09
CA ILE A 48 -16.70 12.60 4.09
C ILE A 48 -17.47 11.44 3.44
N LEU A 49 -16.83 10.26 3.40
CA LEU A 49 -17.35 9.07 2.74
C LEU A 49 -16.94 7.82 3.51
N ASP A 50 -17.93 7.03 3.88
CA ASP A 50 -17.70 5.65 4.33
C ASP A 50 -17.64 4.73 3.09
N ALA A 51 -16.55 4.00 2.93
CA ALA A 51 -16.35 3.03 1.85
C ALA A 51 -17.35 1.86 1.90
N LEU A 52 -18.06 1.67 3.03
CA LEU A 52 -19.16 0.72 3.14
C LEU A 52 -20.48 1.24 2.58
N ASN A 53 -20.57 2.50 2.18
CA ASN A 53 -21.76 3.10 1.59
C ASN A 53 -21.72 3.10 0.05
N GLU A 54 -22.05 1.96 -0.57
CA GLU A 54 -22.08 1.79 -2.03
C GLU A 54 -22.86 2.88 -2.76
N LYS A 55 -24.07 3.19 -2.25
CA LYS A 55 -24.94 4.21 -2.88
C LYS A 55 -24.27 5.57 -2.93
N LYS A 56 -23.62 5.97 -1.85
CA LYS A 56 -22.94 7.24 -1.76
C LYS A 56 -21.72 7.30 -2.68
N ILE A 57 -20.96 6.20 -2.81
CA ILE A 57 -19.87 6.08 -3.77
C ILE A 57 -20.39 6.29 -5.20
N ASN A 58 -21.47 5.60 -5.58
CA ASN A 58 -22.07 5.73 -6.92
C ASN A 58 -22.55 7.16 -7.21
N GLU A 59 -23.27 7.80 -6.26
CA GLU A 59 -23.69 9.20 -6.37
C GLU A 59 -22.50 10.14 -6.65
N ILE A 60 -21.38 9.96 -5.94
CA ILE A 60 -20.18 10.76 -6.09
C ILE A 60 -19.55 10.53 -7.47
N ILE A 61 -19.42 9.28 -7.89
CA ILE A 61 -18.88 8.91 -9.21
C ILE A 61 -19.67 9.61 -10.32
N LEU A 62 -20.99 9.51 -10.28
CA LEU A 62 -21.87 10.10 -11.28
C LEU A 62 -21.83 11.64 -11.26
N LYS A 63 -21.96 12.24 -10.07
CA LYS A 63 -21.96 13.70 -9.88
C LYS A 63 -20.68 14.35 -10.39
N HIS A 64 -19.53 13.74 -10.12
CA HIS A 64 -18.23 14.29 -10.45
C HIS A 64 -17.63 13.73 -11.74
N ASN A 65 -18.36 12.86 -12.46
CA ASN A 65 -17.91 12.18 -13.68
C ASN A 65 -16.52 11.53 -13.49
N ILE A 66 -16.37 10.76 -12.41
CA ILE A 66 -15.10 10.12 -12.02
C ILE A 66 -14.71 9.09 -13.08
N SER A 67 -13.45 9.15 -13.53
CA SER A 67 -12.90 8.20 -14.50
C SER A 67 -11.98 7.15 -13.87
N GLN A 68 -11.35 7.45 -12.74
CA GLN A 68 -10.49 6.52 -12.01
C GLN A 68 -10.78 6.56 -10.51
N VAL A 69 -10.73 5.39 -9.86
CA VAL A 69 -10.87 5.28 -8.40
C VAL A 69 -9.60 4.66 -7.81
N TYR A 70 -9.03 5.30 -6.79
CA TYR A 70 -7.97 4.75 -5.96
C TYR A 70 -8.55 4.41 -4.60
N ASN A 71 -8.67 3.12 -4.30
CA ASN A 71 -9.29 2.65 -3.06
C ASN A 71 -8.22 2.19 -2.06
N PHE A 72 -7.88 3.05 -1.11
CA PHE A 72 -6.94 2.76 -0.01
C PHE A 72 -7.63 2.41 1.30
N ALA A 73 -8.97 2.46 1.37
CA ALA A 73 -9.70 2.13 2.59
C ALA A 73 -9.47 0.67 3.00
N ALA A 74 -8.78 0.47 4.10
CA ALA A 74 -8.49 -0.85 4.66
C ALA A 74 -8.01 -0.77 6.12
N VAL A 75 -8.27 -1.84 6.88
CA VAL A 75 -7.60 -2.12 8.15
C VAL A 75 -6.33 -2.91 7.84
N LEU A 76 -5.18 -2.51 8.42
CA LEU A 76 -3.86 -3.07 8.15
C LEU A 76 -3.55 -4.33 8.97
N SER A 77 -2.40 -4.97 8.70
CA SER A 77 -2.05 -6.31 9.17
C SER A 77 -2.10 -6.49 10.69
N ALA A 78 -1.27 -5.79 11.45
CA ALA A 78 -1.22 -5.97 12.90
C ALA A 78 -2.53 -5.49 13.59
N LYS A 79 -3.07 -4.36 13.16
CA LYS A 79 -4.36 -3.86 13.66
C LYS A 79 -5.52 -4.80 13.31
N GLY A 80 -5.45 -5.45 12.16
CA GLY A 80 -6.48 -6.36 11.68
C GLY A 80 -6.67 -7.62 12.53
N GLU A 81 -5.61 -8.06 13.20
CA GLU A 81 -5.66 -9.23 14.08
C GLU A 81 -6.38 -8.97 15.41
N THR A 82 -6.60 -7.71 15.77
CA THR A 82 -7.38 -7.37 16.98
C THR A 82 -8.88 -7.62 16.82
N ASP A 83 -9.41 -7.53 15.58
CA ASP A 83 -10.80 -7.84 15.23
C ASP A 83 -10.87 -8.39 13.80
N PRO A 84 -10.61 -9.69 13.60
CA PRO A 84 -10.56 -10.29 12.27
C PRO A 84 -11.87 -10.20 11.50
N MET A 85 -13.03 -10.32 12.17
CA MET A 85 -14.33 -10.27 11.50
C MET A 85 -14.63 -8.87 10.97
N LYS A 86 -14.34 -7.85 11.76
CA LYS A 86 -14.46 -6.46 11.33
C LYS A 86 -13.46 -6.10 10.22
N THR A 87 -12.26 -6.65 10.26
CA THR A 87 -11.25 -6.51 9.20
C THR A 87 -11.77 -7.07 7.88
N TRP A 88 -12.38 -8.26 7.90
CA TRP A 88 -13.02 -8.81 6.71
C TRP A 88 -14.15 -7.92 6.19
N GLU A 89 -15.06 -7.51 7.07
CA GLU A 89 -16.20 -6.65 6.70
C GLU A 89 -15.73 -5.34 6.03
N ILE A 90 -14.79 -4.65 6.64
CA ILE A 90 -14.28 -3.38 6.11
C ILE A 90 -13.53 -3.59 4.80
N ASN A 91 -12.53 -4.49 4.78
CA ASN A 91 -11.63 -4.61 3.64
C ASN A 91 -12.35 -5.15 2.39
N MET A 92 -13.15 -6.21 2.56
CA MET A 92 -13.90 -6.79 1.45
C MET A 92 -15.13 -5.95 1.09
N GLY A 93 -15.81 -5.38 2.10
CA GLY A 93 -16.95 -4.48 1.87
C GLY A 93 -16.52 -3.24 1.08
N ALA A 94 -15.47 -2.55 1.50
CA ALA A 94 -14.95 -1.38 0.78
C ALA A 94 -14.54 -1.72 -0.66
N PHE A 95 -13.84 -2.84 -0.88
CA PHE A 95 -13.46 -3.28 -2.22
C PHE A 95 -14.67 -3.55 -3.11
N LEU A 96 -15.60 -4.40 -2.65
CA LEU A 96 -16.77 -4.81 -3.44
C LEU A 96 -17.73 -3.64 -3.70
N ASN A 97 -17.90 -2.74 -2.75
CA ASN A 97 -18.77 -1.57 -2.92
C ASN A 97 -18.21 -0.60 -3.96
N VAL A 98 -16.86 -0.38 -3.97
CA VAL A 98 -16.23 0.42 -5.03
C VAL A 98 -16.42 -0.22 -6.39
N VAL A 99 -16.21 -1.53 -6.51
CA VAL A 99 -16.46 -2.26 -7.77
C VAL A 99 -17.90 -2.10 -8.22
N LYS A 100 -18.87 -2.41 -7.37
CA LYS A 100 -20.31 -2.31 -7.69
C LYS A 100 -20.71 -0.90 -8.09
N ALA A 101 -20.29 0.10 -7.30
CA ALA A 101 -20.60 1.49 -7.56
C ALA A 101 -20.00 2.02 -8.87
N SER A 102 -18.95 1.38 -9.38
CA SER A 102 -18.26 1.76 -10.60
C SER A 102 -18.81 1.10 -11.87
N LEU A 103 -19.52 -0.04 -11.74
CA LEU A 103 -20.07 -0.76 -12.89
C LEU A 103 -21.10 0.10 -13.65
N GLY A 104 -20.96 0.16 -14.97
CA GLY A 104 -21.87 0.92 -15.84
C GLY A 104 -21.76 2.45 -15.72
N THR A 105 -20.70 2.96 -15.09
CA THR A 105 -20.43 4.40 -14.95
C THR A 105 -19.28 4.85 -15.88
N SER A 106 -18.80 6.08 -15.69
CA SER A 106 -17.61 6.63 -16.38
C SER A 106 -16.28 6.08 -15.86
N VAL A 107 -16.26 5.31 -14.78
CA VAL A 107 -15.03 4.71 -14.23
C VAL A 107 -14.48 3.66 -15.20
N ASN A 108 -13.29 3.92 -15.71
CA ASN A 108 -12.59 3.03 -16.62
C ASN A 108 -11.52 2.18 -15.93
N CYS A 109 -11.02 2.60 -14.78
CA CYS A 109 -10.00 1.85 -14.05
C CYS A 109 -10.08 2.09 -12.53
N ILE A 110 -9.85 1.02 -11.76
CA ILE A 110 -9.75 1.05 -10.30
C ILE A 110 -8.34 0.62 -9.90
N PHE A 111 -7.65 1.41 -9.07
CA PHE A 111 -6.46 0.97 -8.35
C PHE A 111 -6.87 0.47 -6.96
N TRP A 112 -6.48 -0.77 -6.64
CA TRP A 112 -6.71 -1.37 -5.34
C TRP A 112 -5.43 -2.07 -4.86
N PRO A 113 -4.76 -1.60 -3.81
CA PRO A 113 -3.49 -2.15 -3.36
C PRO A 113 -3.67 -3.54 -2.72
N SER A 114 -2.85 -4.49 -3.15
CA SER A 114 -2.60 -5.74 -2.46
C SER A 114 -1.34 -5.62 -1.59
N SER A 115 -0.83 -6.71 -1.06
CA SER A 115 0.28 -6.74 -0.11
C SER A 115 1.04 -8.05 -0.18
N ILE A 116 2.30 -8.04 0.25
CA ILE A 116 3.09 -9.26 0.52
C ILE A 116 2.43 -10.17 1.56
N ALA A 117 1.49 -9.66 2.34
CA ALA A 117 0.73 -10.44 3.32
C ALA A 117 -0.13 -11.56 2.72
N VAL A 118 -0.26 -11.64 1.39
CA VAL A 118 -0.89 -12.79 0.69
C VAL A 118 0.00 -14.04 0.71
N PHE A 119 1.29 -13.90 0.98
CA PHE A 119 2.27 -14.97 1.02
C PHE A 119 2.43 -15.54 2.43
N SER A 120 3.05 -16.72 2.51
CA SER A 120 3.51 -17.35 3.76
C SER A 120 4.72 -18.25 3.48
N GLU A 121 5.22 -18.91 4.50
CA GLU A 121 6.30 -19.91 4.37
C GLU A 121 6.04 -20.95 3.26
N GLN A 122 4.78 -21.35 3.08
CA GLN A 122 4.38 -22.29 2.04
C GLN A 122 4.49 -21.72 0.62
N SER A 123 4.56 -20.40 0.49
CA SER A 123 4.80 -19.72 -0.79
C SER A 123 6.31 -19.66 -1.15
N GLY A 124 7.18 -19.98 -0.20
CA GLY A 124 8.63 -19.77 -0.23
C GLY A 124 9.02 -18.43 0.38
N LEU A 125 10.11 -18.40 1.15
CA LEU A 125 10.52 -17.18 1.88
C LEU A 125 11.66 -16.43 1.22
N ASP A 126 12.60 -17.11 0.56
CA ASP A 126 13.84 -16.46 0.09
C ASP A 126 13.63 -15.58 -1.14
N LEU A 127 12.82 -16.02 -2.10
CA LEU A 127 12.44 -15.26 -3.28
C LEU A 127 11.08 -15.69 -3.80
N VAL A 128 10.10 -14.80 -3.74
CA VAL A 128 8.73 -15.11 -4.15
C VAL A 128 8.41 -14.53 -5.51
N ARG A 129 8.07 -15.41 -6.46
CA ARG A 129 7.62 -15.05 -7.81
C ARG A 129 6.15 -14.66 -7.83
N ASN A 130 5.72 -14.02 -8.92
CA ASN A 130 4.34 -13.54 -9.06
C ASN A 130 3.30 -14.68 -9.04
N GLU A 131 3.65 -15.85 -9.56
CA GLU A 131 2.75 -16.99 -9.78
C GLU A 131 3.02 -18.15 -8.81
N VAL A 132 3.19 -17.86 -7.52
CA VAL A 132 3.32 -18.91 -6.50
C VAL A 132 1.98 -19.13 -5.79
N PRO A 133 1.75 -20.30 -5.19
CA PRO A 133 0.65 -20.52 -4.29
C PRO A 133 0.70 -19.56 -3.10
N MET A 134 -0.44 -19.02 -2.70
CA MET A 134 -0.58 -18.03 -1.64
C MET A 134 -1.40 -18.58 -0.49
N PHE A 135 -0.87 -18.51 0.73
CA PHE A 135 -1.47 -19.07 1.94
C PHE A 135 -1.37 -18.06 3.09
N PRO A 136 -2.11 -16.94 3.03
CA PRO A 136 -2.01 -15.89 4.03
C PRO A 136 -2.33 -16.41 5.44
N THR A 137 -1.58 -15.94 6.44
CA THR A 137 -1.71 -16.31 7.85
C THR A 137 -2.41 -15.26 8.70
N THR A 138 -2.69 -14.07 8.13
CA THR A 138 -3.43 -12.98 8.78
C THR A 138 -4.76 -12.73 8.09
N MET A 139 -5.77 -12.23 8.83
CA MET A 139 -7.05 -11.85 8.23
C MET A 139 -6.87 -10.76 7.15
N TYR A 140 -5.96 -9.82 7.38
CA TYR A 140 -5.58 -8.84 6.36
C TYR A 140 -5.11 -9.51 5.07
N GLY A 141 -4.16 -10.45 5.15
CA GLY A 141 -3.67 -11.19 3.99
C GLY A 141 -4.77 -12.01 3.31
N VAL A 142 -5.66 -12.63 4.09
CA VAL A 142 -6.84 -13.36 3.58
C VAL A 142 -7.74 -12.43 2.77
N THR A 143 -8.04 -11.22 3.28
CA THR A 143 -8.85 -10.23 2.53
C THR A 143 -8.17 -9.76 1.26
N LYS A 144 -6.83 -9.57 1.29
CA LYS A 144 -6.08 -9.17 0.08
C LYS A 144 -6.10 -10.30 -0.97
N LEU A 145 -5.87 -11.54 -0.59
CA LEU A 145 -5.96 -12.67 -1.51
C LEU A 145 -7.37 -12.86 -2.10
N ALA A 146 -8.40 -12.75 -1.25
CA ALA A 146 -9.79 -12.84 -1.71
C ALA A 146 -10.13 -11.74 -2.73
N GLY A 147 -9.68 -10.50 -2.45
CA GLY A 147 -9.82 -9.36 -3.37
C GLY A 147 -9.08 -9.57 -4.68
N GLU A 148 -7.83 -10.12 -4.66
CA GLU A 148 -7.10 -10.45 -5.89
C GLU A 148 -7.83 -11.48 -6.76
N LYS A 149 -8.44 -12.49 -6.14
CA LYS A 149 -9.23 -13.50 -6.88
C LYS A 149 -10.50 -12.90 -7.48
N ALA A 150 -11.20 -12.05 -6.73
CA ALA A 150 -12.36 -11.33 -7.23
C ALA A 150 -11.97 -10.36 -8.37
N MET A 151 -10.89 -9.58 -8.20
CA MET A 151 -10.34 -8.70 -9.22
C MET A 151 -10.01 -9.47 -10.51
N SER A 152 -9.31 -10.59 -10.39
CA SER A 152 -8.98 -11.44 -11.54
C SER A 152 -10.23 -11.92 -12.28
N TYR A 153 -11.30 -12.26 -11.56
CA TYR A 153 -12.58 -12.61 -12.15
C TYR A 153 -13.18 -11.43 -12.94
N PHE A 154 -13.26 -10.23 -12.33
CA PHE A 154 -13.82 -9.04 -12.98
C PHE A 154 -13.03 -8.66 -14.23
N ASN A 155 -11.70 -8.68 -14.15
CA ASN A 155 -10.80 -8.39 -15.27
C ASN A 155 -10.97 -9.40 -16.42
N THR A 156 -11.00 -10.70 -16.10
CA THR A 156 -11.15 -11.77 -17.09
C THR A 156 -12.51 -11.73 -17.81
N LYS A 157 -13.55 -11.28 -17.10
CA LYS A 157 -14.89 -11.10 -17.68
C LYS A 157 -15.04 -9.77 -18.43
N GLY A 158 -14.05 -8.91 -18.42
CA GLY A 158 -14.13 -7.59 -19.05
C GLY A 158 -15.19 -6.67 -18.44
N LEU A 159 -15.53 -6.87 -17.16
CA LEU A 159 -16.58 -6.10 -16.49
C LEU A 159 -16.07 -4.72 -16.07
N ILE A 160 -14.84 -4.64 -15.59
CA ILE A 160 -14.15 -3.40 -15.21
C ILE A 160 -12.65 -3.69 -15.13
N ASP A 161 -11.80 -2.70 -15.44
CA ASP A 161 -10.34 -2.82 -15.28
C ASP A 161 -9.96 -2.48 -13.83
N ILE A 162 -9.43 -3.47 -13.12
CA ILE A 162 -8.92 -3.31 -11.73
C ILE A 162 -7.44 -3.65 -11.73
N ARG A 163 -6.61 -2.76 -11.23
CA ARG A 163 -5.15 -2.89 -11.21
C ARG A 163 -4.64 -2.90 -9.77
N SER A 164 -3.63 -3.72 -9.53
CA SER A 164 -3.15 -3.94 -8.17
C SER A 164 -1.66 -4.28 -8.14
N ILE A 165 -1.04 -3.87 -7.05
CA ILE A 165 0.35 -4.16 -6.70
C ILE A 165 0.35 -4.80 -5.33
N ARG A 166 1.12 -5.88 -5.15
CA ARG A 166 1.45 -6.44 -3.84
C ARG A 166 2.61 -5.64 -3.28
N PHE A 167 2.26 -4.62 -2.49
CA PHE A 167 3.27 -3.78 -1.88
C PHE A 167 4.08 -4.52 -0.81
N PRO A 168 5.40 -4.29 -0.76
CA PRO A 168 6.24 -4.60 0.38
C PRO A 168 5.97 -3.63 1.55
N GLY A 169 6.79 -3.62 2.57
CA GLY A 169 6.75 -2.59 3.60
C GLY A 169 7.03 -1.21 3.01
N ILE A 170 6.10 -0.28 3.21
CA ILE A 170 6.24 1.10 2.72
C ILE A 170 6.86 1.98 3.79
N VAL A 171 7.95 2.67 3.43
CA VAL A 171 8.62 3.64 4.30
C VAL A 171 8.23 5.05 3.86
N SER A 172 7.64 5.82 4.75
CA SER A 172 7.15 7.18 4.49
C SER A 172 7.38 8.09 5.70
N SER A 173 7.22 9.40 5.54
CA SER A 173 7.19 10.36 6.64
C SER A 173 5.82 10.47 7.35
N SER A 174 4.82 9.72 6.89
CA SER A 174 3.49 9.69 7.50
C SER A 174 3.49 8.88 8.80
N GLU A 175 2.56 9.22 9.71
CA GLU A 175 2.36 8.46 10.94
C GLU A 175 2.07 6.97 10.67
N PRO A 176 2.59 6.06 11.52
CA PRO A 176 2.34 4.63 11.42
C PRO A 176 0.84 4.28 11.38
N GLY A 177 0.44 3.42 10.47
CA GLY A 177 -0.96 3.04 10.26
C GLY A 177 -1.42 1.77 11.01
N GLY A 178 -0.53 1.11 11.75
CA GLY A 178 -0.77 -0.19 12.41
C GLY A 178 -0.39 -1.39 11.51
N GLY A 179 0.62 -1.22 10.66
CA GLY A 179 1.25 -2.28 9.88
C GLY A 179 2.40 -2.96 10.63
N THR A 180 2.71 -4.20 10.25
CA THR A 180 3.84 -4.94 10.84
C THR A 180 5.20 -4.31 10.50
N THR A 181 5.29 -3.60 9.36
CA THR A 181 6.52 -2.95 8.87
C THR A 181 6.69 -1.50 9.36
N ASP A 182 5.78 -0.98 10.15
CA ASP A 182 5.80 0.41 10.65
C ASP A 182 7.00 0.67 11.57
N TYR A 183 7.63 -0.38 12.09
CA TYR A 183 8.83 -0.28 12.93
C TYR A 183 9.94 0.57 12.29
N VAL A 184 10.05 0.58 10.96
CA VAL A 184 11.07 1.38 10.25
C VAL A 184 10.80 2.87 10.43
N VAL A 185 9.54 3.28 10.26
CA VAL A 185 9.13 4.69 10.44
C VAL A 185 9.30 5.09 11.91
N GLU A 186 8.95 4.19 12.83
CA GLU A 186 9.14 4.41 14.27
C GLU A 186 10.62 4.56 14.64
N MET A 187 11.52 3.72 14.07
CA MET A 187 12.98 3.83 14.25
C MET A 187 13.53 5.17 13.75
N LEU A 188 13.13 5.61 12.56
CA LEU A 188 13.56 6.88 11.97
C LEU A 188 13.09 8.07 12.82
N ASN A 189 11.83 8.05 13.27
CA ASN A 189 11.29 9.06 14.18
C ASN A 189 12.04 9.10 15.52
N ALA A 190 12.31 7.93 16.12
CA ALA A 190 13.06 7.85 17.38
C ALA A 190 14.49 8.40 17.22
N ALA A 191 15.19 8.04 16.13
CA ALA A 191 16.52 8.56 15.83
C ALA A 191 16.52 10.09 15.66
N LYS A 192 15.54 10.63 14.92
CA LYS A 192 15.39 12.09 14.73
C LYS A 192 15.17 12.85 16.03
N GLN A 193 14.46 12.24 16.98
CA GLN A 193 14.10 12.81 18.28
C GLN A 193 15.11 12.48 19.39
N ASN A 194 16.19 11.75 19.08
CA ASN A 194 17.16 11.22 20.05
C ASN A 194 16.50 10.38 21.15
N MET A 195 15.50 9.56 20.79
CA MET A 195 14.77 8.69 21.69
C MET A 195 15.27 7.25 21.60
N ASN A 196 15.10 6.47 22.68
CA ASN A 196 15.29 5.03 22.65
C ASN A 196 14.15 4.39 21.85
N TYR A 197 14.45 3.30 21.14
CA TYR A 197 13.45 2.51 20.45
C TYR A 197 13.55 1.03 20.83
N ILE A 198 12.42 0.40 21.07
CA ILE A 198 12.32 -1.05 21.30
C ILE A 198 11.67 -1.67 20.07
N SER A 199 12.46 -2.42 19.32
CA SER A 199 11.96 -3.09 18.12
C SER A 199 11.06 -4.29 18.51
N PRO A 200 9.86 -4.41 17.92
CA PRO A 200 9.00 -5.57 18.09
C PRO A 200 9.42 -6.78 17.26
N LEU A 201 10.46 -6.60 16.43
CA LEU A 201 11.03 -7.65 15.59
C LEU A 201 12.47 -7.94 16.00
N ARG A 202 12.94 -9.17 15.75
CA ARG A 202 14.34 -9.56 15.94
C ARG A 202 15.27 -8.74 15.07
N GLU A 203 16.51 -8.61 15.49
CA GLU A 203 17.55 -7.84 14.81
C GLU A 203 17.79 -8.28 13.35
N ASP A 204 17.61 -9.56 13.06
CA ASP A 204 17.93 -10.23 11.80
C ASP A 204 16.69 -10.49 10.92
N THR A 205 15.50 -10.04 11.30
CA THR A 205 14.26 -10.22 10.54
C THR A 205 14.29 -9.42 9.25
N VAL A 206 14.63 -10.07 8.15
CA VAL A 206 14.70 -9.43 6.82
C VAL A 206 13.32 -9.36 6.19
N LEU A 207 12.91 -8.16 5.79
CA LEU A 207 11.67 -7.90 5.07
C LEU A 207 11.93 -7.04 3.82
N PRO A 208 11.15 -7.26 2.73
CA PRO A 208 11.20 -6.38 1.57
C PRO A 208 10.55 -5.04 1.91
N MET A 209 11.20 -3.95 1.51
CA MET A 209 10.80 -2.58 1.80
C MET A 209 10.83 -1.73 0.53
N MET A 210 10.17 -0.57 0.58
CA MET A 210 10.12 0.38 -0.52
C MET A 210 9.88 1.79 -0.02
N HIS A 211 10.53 2.75 -0.65
CA HIS A 211 10.23 4.17 -0.45
C HIS A 211 8.84 4.51 -1.01
N VAL A 212 8.09 5.34 -0.31
CA VAL A 212 6.71 5.68 -0.67
C VAL A 212 6.61 6.37 -2.05
N GLU A 213 7.57 7.19 -2.45
CA GLU A 213 7.55 7.81 -3.79
C GLU A 213 7.69 6.76 -4.90
N ASP A 214 8.46 5.69 -4.67
CA ASP A 214 8.55 4.57 -5.59
C ASP A 214 7.24 3.80 -5.68
N ALA A 215 6.56 3.57 -4.55
CA ALA A 215 5.23 2.96 -4.54
C ALA A 215 4.21 3.77 -5.34
N VAL A 216 4.21 5.10 -5.16
CA VAL A 216 3.32 6.02 -5.90
C VAL A 216 3.67 6.01 -7.39
N SER A 217 4.95 6.18 -7.75
CA SER A 217 5.37 6.24 -9.16
C SER A 217 5.06 4.94 -9.91
N ALA A 218 5.28 3.78 -9.27
CA ALA A 218 4.92 2.48 -9.82
C ALA A 218 3.41 2.37 -10.07
N SER A 219 2.60 2.78 -9.09
CA SER A 219 1.14 2.73 -9.19
C SER A 219 0.60 3.63 -10.28
N LEU A 220 1.07 4.87 -10.35
CA LEU A 220 0.65 5.81 -11.41
C LEU A 220 1.03 5.28 -12.78
N LYS A 221 2.24 4.73 -12.92
CA LYS A 221 2.68 4.16 -14.19
C LYS A 221 1.87 2.92 -14.58
N LEU A 222 1.51 2.06 -13.61
CA LEU A 222 0.59 0.94 -13.83
C LEU A 222 -0.77 1.45 -14.32
N MET A 223 -1.34 2.48 -13.67
CA MET A 223 -2.64 3.05 -14.02
C MET A 223 -2.65 3.71 -15.40
N ASP A 224 -1.52 4.26 -15.85
CA ASP A 224 -1.37 4.89 -17.15
C ASP A 224 -1.00 3.90 -18.28
N THR A 225 -0.68 2.66 -17.94
CA THR A 225 -0.31 1.64 -18.93
C THR A 225 -1.54 1.16 -19.69
N GLU A 226 -1.42 1.04 -21.02
CA GLU A 226 -2.47 0.46 -21.87
C GLU A 226 -2.81 -0.98 -21.41
N ARG A 227 -4.11 -1.32 -21.36
CA ARG A 227 -4.57 -2.61 -20.83
C ARG A 227 -3.91 -3.81 -21.53
N GLU A 228 -3.65 -3.68 -22.82
CA GLU A 228 -3.05 -4.72 -23.68
C GLU A 228 -1.60 -5.05 -23.30
N LYS A 229 -0.91 -4.15 -22.62
CA LYS A 229 0.47 -4.37 -22.11
C LYS A 229 0.49 -5.07 -20.76
N ILE A 230 -0.63 -5.13 -20.06
CA ILE A 230 -0.77 -5.77 -18.76
C ILE A 230 -1.04 -7.26 -18.98
N SER A 231 -0.03 -8.10 -18.75
CA SER A 231 -0.08 -9.53 -19.06
C SER A 231 -0.88 -10.36 -18.06
N ILE A 232 -1.25 -9.81 -16.91
CA ILE A 232 -1.98 -10.51 -15.85
C ILE A 232 -3.34 -9.88 -15.54
N SER A 233 -4.24 -10.69 -14.99
CA SER A 233 -5.54 -10.23 -14.49
C SER A 233 -5.56 -9.97 -12.99
N GLY A 234 -4.50 -10.32 -12.28
CA GLY A 234 -4.33 -10.22 -10.84
C GLY A 234 -3.35 -9.09 -10.44
N ALA A 235 -2.80 -9.19 -9.24
CA ALA A 235 -1.85 -8.22 -8.70
C ALA A 235 -0.41 -8.54 -9.12
N TYR A 236 0.37 -7.49 -9.39
CA TYR A 236 1.81 -7.60 -9.61
C TYR A 236 2.58 -7.63 -8.29
N ASN A 237 3.61 -8.44 -8.22
CA ASN A 237 4.67 -8.28 -7.23
C ASN A 237 5.46 -6.99 -7.50
N LEU A 238 5.84 -6.29 -6.45
CA LEU A 238 6.73 -5.13 -6.54
C LEU A 238 7.76 -5.18 -5.42
N GLY A 239 9.04 -5.02 -5.75
CA GLY A 239 10.16 -5.00 -4.83
C GLY A 239 11.06 -3.78 -5.06
N SER A 240 11.84 -3.41 -4.03
CA SER A 240 12.87 -2.39 -4.13
C SER A 240 14.14 -2.86 -3.43
N PHE A 241 14.14 -2.96 -2.11
CA PHE A 241 15.28 -3.42 -1.32
C PHE A 241 14.82 -4.28 -0.13
N GLU A 242 15.76 -5.01 0.46
CA GLU A 242 15.52 -5.85 1.65
C GLU A 242 16.35 -5.34 2.81
N THR A 243 15.77 -5.29 4.02
CA THR A 243 16.46 -4.82 5.23
C THR A 243 15.94 -5.48 6.48
N SER A 244 16.81 -5.54 7.51
CA SER A 244 16.45 -5.94 8.88
C SER A 244 16.51 -4.74 9.85
N PRO A 245 15.94 -4.85 11.05
CA PRO A 245 16.05 -3.81 12.07
C PRO A 245 17.50 -3.43 12.40
N LYS A 246 18.41 -4.41 12.43
CA LYS A 246 19.85 -4.14 12.60
C LYS A 246 20.43 -3.31 11.46
N GLN A 247 20.15 -3.68 10.21
CA GLN A 247 20.63 -2.94 9.05
C GLN A 247 20.09 -1.50 9.01
N TRP A 248 18.83 -1.28 9.41
CA TRP A 248 18.27 0.06 9.57
C TRP A 248 19.02 0.88 10.61
N SER A 249 19.36 0.28 11.77
CA SER A 249 20.17 0.95 12.80
C SER A 249 21.56 1.35 12.27
N GLU A 250 22.22 0.47 11.50
CA GLU A 250 23.53 0.75 10.87
C GLU A 250 23.41 1.88 9.84
N ILE A 251 22.37 1.90 9.03
CA ILE A 251 22.09 2.98 8.08
C ILE A 251 21.88 4.30 8.82
N ILE A 252 21.03 4.34 9.84
CA ILE A 252 20.75 5.52 10.66
C ILE A 252 22.06 6.08 11.27
N ALA A 253 22.89 5.20 11.84
CA ALA A 253 24.20 5.59 12.38
C ALA A 253 25.14 6.17 11.29
N SER A 254 25.14 5.58 10.09
CA SER A 254 25.94 6.08 8.96
C SER A 254 25.54 7.48 8.48
N LEU A 255 24.32 7.90 8.80
CA LEU A 255 23.77 9.23 8.51
C LEU A 255 24.02 10.25 9.64
N GLY A 256 24.72 9.84 10.71
CA GLY A 256 25.09 10.71 11.83
C GLY A 256 24.01 10.84 12.91
N TYR A 257 23.00 9.96 12.91
CA TYR A 257 21.98 9.91 13.96
C TYR A 257 22.32 8.81 14.97
N GLU A 258 22.06 9.09 16.24
CA GLU A 258 22.16 8.10 17.30
C GLU A 258 20.78 7.47 17.54
N LEU A 259 20.74 6.12 17.60
CA LEU A 259 19.56 5.37 17.94
C LEU A 259 19.93 4.29 18.97
N LYS A 260 19.45 4.44 20.19
CA LYS A 260 19.57 3.37 21.17
C LYS A 260 18.44 2.36 20.90
N LEU A 261 18.83 1.23 20.28
CA LEU A 261 17.93 0.18 19.85
C LEU A 261 17.99 -1.02 20.80
N GLU A 262 16.85 -1.43 21.27
CA GLU A 262 16.65 -2.68 22.02
C GLU A 262 15.66 -3.56 21.25
N PHE A 263 15.65 -4.86 21.54
CA PHE A 263 14.77 -5.83 20.89
C PHE A 263 13.88 -6.50 21.93
N ASN A 264 12.57 -6.44 21.70
CA ASN A 264 11.58 -7.14 22.52
C ASN A 264 10.42 -7.56 21.61
N GLU A 265 10.51 -8.80 21.13
CA GLU A 265 9.55 -9.36 20.18
C GLU A 265 8.13 -9.35 20.73
N ASP A 266 7.19 -9.00 19.86
CA ASP A 266 5.75 -9.17 20.12
C ASP A 266 5.09 -10.02 19.01
N PHE A 267 3.77 -10.06 18.97
CA PHE A 267 3.00 -10.85 18.00
C PHE A 267 3.32 -10.49 16.53
N ARG A 268 3.86 -9.29 16.26
CA ARG A 268 4.27 -8.86 14.92
C ARG A 268 5.42 -9.69 14.36
N GLN A 269 6.26 -10.27 15.25
CA GLN A 269 7.34 -11.16 14.82
C GLN A 269 6.80 -12.40 14.09
N SER A 270 5.75 -13.03 14.62
CA SER A 270 5.16 -14.21 13.96
C SER A 270 4.53 -13.86 12.60
N ILE A 271 4.00 -12.66 12.46
CA ILE A 271 3.52 -12.15 11.17
C ILE A 271 4.69 -11.95 10.21
N ALA A 272 5.76 -11.27 10.64
CA ALA A 272 6.94 -11.01 9.84
C ALA A 272 7.64 -12.32 9.39
N ASP A 273 7.75 -13.31 10.26
CA ASP A 273 8.33 -14.62 9.95
C ASP A 273 7.56 -15.37 8.86
N SER A 274 6.27 -15.09 8.70
CA SER A 274 5.44 -15.71 7.65
C SER A 274 5.61 -15.04 6.28
N TRP A 275 6.23 -13.85 6.20
CA TRP A 275 6.36 -13.09 4.96
C TRP A 275 7.68 -13.37 4.23
N PRO A 276 7.70 -13.22 2.88
CA PRO A 276 8.91 -13.42 2.11
C PRO A 276 9.98 -12.37 2.45
N LYS A 277 11.24 -12.79 2.42
CA LYS A 277 12.39 -11.90 2.56
C LYS A 277 12.63 -11.06 1.32
N LYS A 278 12.27 -11.59 0.14
CA LYS A 278 12.50 -10.95 -1.16
C LYS A 278 11.37 -11.23 -2.14
N ILE A 279 11.09 -10.22 -2.97
CA ILE A 279 10.03 -10.27 -3.98
C ILE A 279 10.66 -10.20 -5.39
N ASP A 280 10.27 -11.12 -6.26
CA ASP A 280 10.58 -11.06 -7.69
C ASP A 280 9.54 -10.20 -8.41
N ASP A 281 9.96 -9.03 -8.87
CA ASP A 281 9.15 -8.05 -9.61
C ASP A 281 9.49 -8.00 -11.12
N THR A 282 10.20 -9.02 -11.62
CA THR A 282 10.62 -9.09 -13.04
C THR A 282 9.45 -8.91 -13.99
N LEU A 283 8.29 -9.47 -13.66
CA LEU A 283 7.08 -9.35 -14.49
C LEU A 283 6.58 -7.90 -14.54
N PHE A 284 6.53 -7.21 -13.41
CA PHE A 284 6.15 -5.79 -13.34
C PHE A 284 7.10 -4.93 -14.16
N ARG A 285 8.40 -5.12 -13.98
CA ARG A 285 9.44 -4.38 -14.73
C ARG A 285 9.31 -4.58 -16.23
N LYS A 286 9.02 -5.81 -16.67
CA LYS A 286 8.83 -6.14 -18.07
C LYS A 286 7.60 -5.44 -18.68
N ASP A 287 6.44 -5.57 -18.03
CA ASP A 287 5.17 -5.07 -18.58
C ASP A 287 5.04 -3.55 -18.46
N ILE A 288 5.50 -2.99 -17.33
CA ILE A 288 5.29 -1.58 -16.96
C ILE A 288 6.53 -0.72 -17.27
N SER A 289 7.72 -1.33 -17.49
CA SER A 289 8.98 -0.61 -17.75
C SER A 289 9.30 0.39 -16.63
N TRP A 290 9.23 -0.05 -15.38
CA TRP A 290 9.47 0.75 -14.19
C TRP A 290 10.63 0.19 -13.36
N LEU A 291 11.39 1.07 -12.70
CA LEU A 291 12.46 0.72 -11.77
C LEU A 291 12.40 1.64 -10.55
N PRO A 292 12.73 1.12 -9.34
CA PRO A 292 12.82 1.94 -8.13
C PRO A 292 13.97 2.95 -8.25
N LYS A 293 13.81 4.09 -7.60
CA LYS A 293 14.83 5.15 -7.51
C LYS A 293 15.58 5.14 -6.19
N PHE A 294 14.95 4.62 -5.13
CA PHE A 294 15.48 4.63 -3.79
C PHE A 294 15.99 3.25 -3.38
N ASP A 295 17.10 3.24 -2.69
CA ASP A 295 17.59 2.14 -1.87
C ASP A 295 17.31 2.42 -0.37
N ALA A 296 17.74 1.55 0.52
CA ALA A 296 17.50 1.69 1.95
C ALA A 296 18.15 2.97 2.52
N LYS A 297 19.37 3.31 2.08
CA LYS A 297 20.08 4.49 2.59
C LYS A 297 19.44 5.79 2.13
N SER A 298 19.20 5.94 0.84
CA SER A 298 18.53 7.12 0.28
C SER A 298 17.10 7.27 0.79
N THR A 299 16.43 6.15 1.11
CA THR A 299 15.12 6.16 1.80
C THR A 299 15.25 6.77 3.19
N ALA A 300 16.23 6.31 4.00
CA ALA A 300 16.44 6.88 5.34
C ALA A 300 16.78 8.37 5.28
N GLU A 301 17.68 8.76 4.36
CA GLU A 301 18.08 10.17 4.17
C GLU A 301 16.88 11.06 3.85
N ASP A 302 16.02 10.64 2.92
CA ASP A 302 14.86 11.41 2.51
C ASP A 302 13.83 11.52 3.64
N ILE A 303 13.49 10.41 4.29
CA ILE A 303 12.51 10.41 5.38
C ILE A 303 13.01 11.24 6.57
N LEU A 304 14.27 11.06 7.00
CA LEU A 304 14.86 11.86 8.09
C LEU A 304 14.89 13.37 7.79
N ARG A 305 14.93 13.76 6.54
CA ARG A 305 14.82 15.17 6.13
C ARG A 305 13.39 15.70 6.25
N LEU A 306 12.39 14.86 6.03
CA LEU A 306 10.97 15.24 5.98
C LEU A 306 10.29 15.26 7.36
N ILE A 307 10.79 14.48 8.34
CA ILE A 307 10.33 14.46 9.73
C ILE A 307 11.23 15.34 10.65
#